data_a5bec45807edb643b7eb676da97f20cc
#
_entry.id   a5bec45807edb643b7eb676da97f20cc
#
_cell.length_a   1.000
_cell.length_b   1.000
_cell.length_c   1.000
_cell.angle_alpha   90.00
_cell.angle_beta   90.00
_cell.angle_gamma   90.00
#
_symmetry.space_group_name_H-M   'P 1'
#
loop_
_entity.id
_entity.type
_entity.pdbx_description
1 polymer ?
#
loop_
_entity_poly.entity_id
_entity_poly.type
_entity_poly.pdbx_seq_one_letter_code
_entity_poly.pdbx_strand_id
1 'polypeptide(L)'
;WTGTASTDWNTAGNWSLGIVPTGQNAIVDTAPANIATISADISATPNDLVVRGGGRLDHTAGTAGTGGGSWMFVGQNDTAGTYNLANTGSVAGGITGFAQGTGSLNATGNLLVGAFGDNRTGTVRVNTSATLAVSGEFFVGDSSNSVGTFSLESGTVTVNNKIFVGNNNGVGALTMTGGTLTKTGGDQTFVGRDNGTGTLTQSGGTITLNHDFYVGQGSGANGTYTISGGGVLNTGRDFVVGRESGTGALTMTGGTITKTGDEKFIVGHNNGVGVVAQSGGTISVNNELYIGNENAGASGTYTLSGTGALSVANEVVVGRESGTGILNVDGGTITTTGNGNMYI
;
A
#
# COMPACT_ATOMS: atom_id res chain seq x y z
N TRP A 1 -9.10 -26.00 -6.57
CA TRP A 1 -7.94 -26.48 -7.35
C TRP A 1 -7.46 -27.82 -6.80
N THR A 2 -7.34 -28.81 -7.66
CA THR A 2 -6.80 -30.14 -7.29
C THR A 2 -5.37 -30.33 -7.79
N GLY A 3 -5.02 -29.69 -8.91
CA GLY A 3 -3.70 -29.79 -9.52
C GLY A 3 -3.29 -31.20 -9.94
N THR A 4 -4.28 -32.07 -10.23
CA THR A 4 -4.00 -33.49 -10.50
C THR A 4 -3.53 -33.77 -11.92
N ALA A 5 -3.89 -32.93 -12.88
CA ALA A 5 -3.54 -33.13 -14.28
C ALA A 5 -2.27 -32.36 -14.68
N SER A 6 -2.10 -31.12 -14.24
CA SER A 6 -0.96 -30.24 -14.59
C SER A 6 -0.90 -29.01 -13.68
N THR A 7 -0.01 -28.05 -13.99
CA THR A 7 0.01 -26.74 -13.36
C THR A 7 -0.93 -25.73 -14.03
N ASP A 8 -1.40 -25.99 -15.25
CA ASP A 8 -2.13 -25.03 -16.07
C ASP A 8 -3.55 -24.76 -15.54
N TRP A 9 -3.84 -23.48 -15.31
CA TRP A 9 -5.15 -22.99 -14.85
C TRP A 9 -6.30 -23.40 -15.77
N ASN A 10 -6.10 -23.35 -17.09
CA ASN A 10 -7.14 -23.61 -18.08
C ASN A 10 -7.44 -25.10 -18.29
N THR A 11 -6.70 -25.98 -17.63
CA THR A 11 -6.95 -27.43 -17.72
C THR A 11 -8.08 -27.85 -16.78
N ALA A 12 -9.21 -28.23 -17.32
CA ALA A 12 -10.43 -28.62 -16.59
C ALA A 12 -10.18 -29.72 -15.53
N GLY A 13 -9.33 -30.69 -15.83
CA GLY A 13 -8.96 -31.79 -14.90
C GLY A 13 -8.19 -31.36 -13.66
N ASN A 14 -7.76 -30.11 -13.58
CA ASN A 14 -7.13 -29.52 -12.39
C ASN A 14 -8.16 -28.97 -11.38
N TRP A 15 -9.44 -28.98 -11.72
CA TRP A 15 -10.53 -28.46 -10.88
C TRP A 15 -11.42 -29.59 -10.37
N SER A 16 -11.85 -29.51 -9.12
CA SER A 16 -12.66 -30.55 -8.47
C SER A 16 -13.99 -30.80 -9.17
N LEU A 17 -14.52 -29.84 -9.89
CA LEU A 17 -15.76 -30.00 -10.68
C LEU A 17 -15.49 -30.46 -12.12
N GLY A 18 -14.21 -30.66 -12.51
CA GLY A 18 -13.85 -31.01 -13.88
C GLY A 18 -14.10 -29.93 -14.93
N ILE A 19 -14.26 -28.69 -14.50
CA ILE A 19 -14.40 -27.49 -15.36
C ILE A 19 -13.58 -26.34 -14.79
N VAL A 20 -13.08 -25.45 -15.64
CA VAL A 20 -12.48 -24.18 -15.23
C VAL A 20 -13.61 -23.32 -14.62
N PRO A 21 -13.43 -22.72 -13.42
CA PRO A 21 -14.50 -21.98 -12.75
C PRO A 21 -15.06 -20.83 -13.59
N THR A 22 -16.36 -20.86 -13.83
CA THR A 22 -17.12 -19.87 -14.60
C THR A 22 -18.33 -19.45 -13.78
N GLY A 23 -18.34 -18.21 -13.26
CA GLY A 23 -19.42 -17.74 -12.40
C GLY A 23 -19.49 -18.43 -11.02
N GLN A 24 -18.49 -19.22 -10.66
CA GLN A 24 -18.27 -19.77 -9.32
C GLN A 24 -16.97 -19.22 -8.75
N ASN A 25 -16.75 -19.40 -7.43
CA ASN A 25 -15.50 -19.01 -6.83
C ASN A 25 -14.38 -19.97 -7.25
N ALA A 26 -13.26 -19.42 -7.71
CA ALA A 26 -12.04 -20.19 -7.95
C ALA A 26 -11.22 -20.23 -6.65
N ILE A 27 -11.07 -21.41 -6.07
CA ILE A 27 -10.36 -21.59 -4.80
C ILE A 27 -9.09 -22.38 -5.03
N VAL A 28 -7.95 -21.76 -4.70
CA VAL A 28 -6.64 -22.41 -4.63
C VAL A 28 -6.32 -22.58 -3.14
N ASP A 29 -6.56 -23.77 -2.62
CA ASP A 29 -6.28 -24.13 -1.23
C ASP A 29 -5.40 -25.37 -1.18
N THR A 30 -4.64 -25.52 -0.07
CA THR A 30 -3.61 -26.54 0.12
C THR A 30 -2.47 -26.49 -0.92
N ALA A 31 -1.36 -27.18 -0.64
CA ALA A 31 -0.24 -27.32 -1.57
C ALA A 31 -0.44 -28.61 -2.40
N PRO A 32 -1.14 -28.55 -3.53
CA PRO A 32 -1.29 -29.72 -4.40
C PRO A 32 0.06 -30.10 -5.01
N ALA A 33 0.12 -31.29 -5.63
CA ALA A 33 1.31 -31.73 -6.35
C ALA A 33 1.77 -30.73 -7.42
N ASN A 34 0.82 -30.00 -8.02
CA ASN A 34 1.08 -28.97 -9.02
C ASN A 34 0.56 -27.60 -8.55
N ILE A 35 1.42 -26.60 -8.52
CA ILE A 35 1.06 -25.21 -8.22
C ILE A 35 0.17 -24.67 -9.33
N ALA A 36 -0.91 -23.98 -8.97
CA ALA A 36 -1.78 -23.34 -9.94
C ALA A 36 -1.00 -22.24 -10.69
N THR A 37 -0.99 -22.31 -12.01
CA THR A 37 -0.26 -21.36 -12.85
C THR A 37 -1.17 -20.79 -13.95
N ILE A 38 -1.25 -19.46 -14.02
CA ILE A 38 -1.86 -18.72 -15.12
C ILE A 38 -0.71 -18.27 -16.04
N SER A 39 -0.63 -18.84 -17.23
CA SER A 39 0.41 -18.54 -18.24
C SER A 39 -0.17 -18.02 -19.55
N ALA A 40 -1.49 -17.88 -19.64
CA ALA A 40 -2.25 -17.34 -20.74
C ALA A 40 -3.55 -16.74 -20.19
N ASP A 41 -4.34 -16.07 -21.02
CA ASP A 41 -5.67 -15.59 -20.63
C ASP A 41 -6.49 -16.72 -20.03
N ILE A 42 -7.15 -16.46 -18.89
CA ILE A 42 -8.07 -17.46 -18.33
C ILE A 42 -9.26 -17.65 -19.26
N SER A 43 -9.60 -18.90 -19.53
CA SER A 43 -10.69 -19.26 -20.46
C SER A 43 -12.09 -18.98 -19.91
N ALA A 44 -12.18 -18.74 -18.60
CA ALA A 44 -13.44 -18.47 -17.91
C ALA A 44 -13.18 -17.55 -16.70
N THR A 45 -14.10 -16.63 -16.43
CA THR A 45 -13.99 -15.67 -15.32
C THR A 45 -14.72 -16.21 -14.09
N PRO A 46 -14.02 -16.47 -12.97
CA PRO A 46 -14.67 -16.84 -11.72
C PRO A 46 -15.43 -15.65 -11.10
N ASN A 47 -16.30 -15.91 -10.16
CA ASN A 47 -16.79 -14.89 -9.24
C ASN A 47 -15.59 -14.41 -8.39
N ASP A 48 -15.42 -14.90 -7.19
CA ASP A 48 -14.24 -14.58 -6.40
C ASP A 48 -13.03 -15.44 -6.81
N LEU A 49 -11.85 -14.85 -6.71
CA LEU A 49 -10.58 -15.56 -6.76
C LEU A 49 -10.01 -15.66 -5.34
N VAL A 50 -9.86 -16.88 -4.85
CA VAL A 50 -9.47 -17.13 -3.45
C VAL A 50 -8.20 -17.98 -3.40
N VAL A 51 -7.15 -17.48 -2.78
CA VAL A 51 -5.92 -18.21 -2.49
C VAL A 51 -5.78 -18.33 -0.98
N ARG A 52 -5.85 -19.56 -0.43
CA ARG A 52 -5.89 -19.81 1.02
C ARG A 52 -5.31 -21.18 1.36
N GLY A 53 -5.34 -21.60 2.64
CA GLY A 53 -4.97 -22.95 3.07
C GLY A 53 -3.50 -23.32 2.80
N GLY A 54 -2.61 -22.34 2.71
CA GLY A 54 -1.25 -22.54 2.23
C GLY A 54 -1.12 -22.59 0.70
N GLY A 55 -2.22 -22.35 -0.02
CA GLY A 55 -2.25 -22.34 -1.49
C GLY A 55 -1.36 -21.25 -2.08
N ARG A 56 -0.86 -21.52 -3.27
CA ARG A 56 -0.07 -20.60 -4.08
C ARG A 56 -0.62 -20.54 -5.49
N LEU A 57 -0.75 -19.33 -6.03
CA LEU A 57 -1.10 -19.06 -7.42
C LEU A 57 0.02 -18.24 -8.06
N ASP A 58 0.60 -18.77 -9.13
CA ASP A 58 1.58 -18.09 -9.97
C ASP A 58 0.92 -17.61 -11.26
N HIS A 59 1.02 -16.31 -11.55
CA HIS A 59 0.45 -15.69 -12.75
C HIS A 59 1.59 -15.08 -13.57
N THR A 60 2.06 -15.84 -14.54
CA THR A 60 3.28 -15.50 -15.29
C THR A 60 2.99 -14.69 -16.54
N ALA A 61 1.84 -14.92 -17.17
CA ALA A 61 1.40 -14.22 -18.38
C ALA A 61 -0.11 -14.33 -18.56
N GLY A 62 -0.65 -13.56 -19.51
CA GLY A 62 -2.07 -13.52 -19.80
C GLY A 62 -2.87 -12.65 -18.85
N THR A 63 -4.17 -12.62 -19.03
CA THR A 63 -5.12 -11.81 -18.26
C THR A 63 -5.97 -12.70 -17.37
N ALA A 64 -6.06 -12.37 -16.09
CA ALA A 64 -7.02 -12.93 -15.16
C ALA A 64 -7.91 -11.83 -14.59
N GLY A 65 -9.06 -12.21 -14.03
CA GLY A 65 -9.97 -11.28 -13.38
C GLY A 65 -11.01 -11.99 -12.55
N THR A 66 -11.79 -11.19 -11.82
CA THR A 66 -12.97 -11.63 -11.09
C THR A 66 -14.24 -11.16 -11.80
N GLY A 67 -15.37 -11.81 -11.57
CA GLY A 67 -16.66 -11.41 -12.09
C GLY A 67 -17.13 -10.05 -11.56
N GLY A 68 -18.14 -9.44 -12.15
CA GLY A 68 -18.57 -8.08 -11.83
C GLY A 68 -18.84 -7.85 -10.33
N GLY A 69 -18.05 -6.98 -9.69
CA GLY A 69 -18.14 -6.67 -8.26
C GLY A 69 -17.57 -7.73 -7.32
N SER A 70 -17.00 -8.81 -7.84
CA SER A 70 -16.41 -9.90 -7.07
C SER A 70 -14.99 -9.59 -6.62
N TRP A 71 -14.52 -10.28 -5.59
CA TRP A 71 -13.32 -9.93 -4.85
C TRP A 71 -12.18 -10.92 -5.09
N MET A 72 -10.97 -10.45 -4.86
CA MET A 72 -9.81 -11.33 -4.75
C MET A 72 -9.34 -11.40 -3.31
N PHE A 73 -9.25 -12.63 -2.79
CA PHE A 73 -8.75 -12.93 -1.44
C PHE A 73 -7.40 -13.64 -1.53
N VAL A 74 -6.41 -13.13 -0.82
CA VAL A 74 -5.14 -13.79 -0.59
C VAL A 74 -4.96 -13.94 0.93
N GLY A 75 -5.10 -15.15 1.44
CA GLY A 75 -5.31 -15.46 2.85
C GLY A 75 -6.78 -15.30 3.25
N GLN A 76 -7.46 -16.42 3.49
CA GLN A 76 -8.87 -16.46 3.89
C GLN A 76 -9.12 -17.65 4.83
N ASN A 77 -10.13 -17.55 5.71
CA ASN A 77 -10.54 -18.61 6.64
C ASN A 77 -9.41 -19.08 7.55
N ASP A 78 -8.78 -18.13 8.27
CA ASP A 78 -7.70 -18.37 9.24
C ASP A 78 -6.46 -19.09 8.65
N THR A 79 -6.23 -18.90 7.35
CA THR A 79 -5.16 -19.57 6.63
C THR A 79 -4.33 -18.62 5.78
N ALA A 80 -3.12 -19.06 5.43
CA ALA A 80 -2.22 -18.32 4.56
C ALA A 80 -2.56 -18.51 3.07
N GLY A 81 -2.23 -17.50 2.26
CA GLY A 81 -2.28 -17.57 0.80
C GLY A 81 -1.16 -16.76 0.17
N THR A 82 -0.68 -17.20 -0.98
CA THR A 82 0.37 -16.50 -1.74
C THR A 82 -0.05 -16.33 -3.19
N TYR A 83 0.00 -15.10 -3.69
CA TYR A 83 -0.22 -14.78 -5.10
C TYR A 83 0.99 -14.04 -5.68
N ASN A 84 1.55 -14.58 -6.76
CA ASN A 84 2.66 -13.99 -7.47
C ASN A 84 2.22 -13.56 -8.89
N LEU A 85 2.10 -12.28 -9.12
CA LEU A 85 1.94 -11.69 -10.45
C LEU A 85 3.34 -11.37 -10.98
N ALA A 86 4.03 -12.42 -11.43
CA ALA A 86 5.43 -12.36 -11.83
C ALA A 86 5.80 -13.62 -12.64
N ASN A 87 6.88 -13.57 -13.41
CA ASN A 87 7.47 -14.76 -14.00
C ASN A 87 8.25 -15.52 -12.92
N THR A 88 7.66 -16.59 -12.44
CA THR A 88 8.21 -17.43 -11.36
C THR A 88 9.08 -18.56 -11.91
N GLY A 89 9.91 -18.28 -12.93
CA GLY A 89 10.87 -19.30 -13.40
C GLY A 89 11.55 -20.00 -12.24
N SER A 90 11.70 -21.32 -12.31
CA SER A 90 12.20 -22.19 -11.24
C SER A 90 13.62 -21.77 -10.82
N VAL A 91 13.73 -20.99 -9.76
CA VAL A 91 15.01 -20.80 -9.08
C VAL A 91 15.02 -21.77 -7.90
N ALA A 92 15.77 -22.84 -8.04
CA ALA A 92 16.09 -23.71 -6.94
C ALA A 92 16.78 -22.89 -5.83
N GLY A 93 16.18 -22.82 -4.64
CA GLY A 93 16.88 -22.35 -3.46
C GLY A 93 16.54 -20.99 -2.88
N GLY A 94 15.34 -20.44 -3.03
CA GLY A 94 14.95 -19.24 -2.29
C GLY A 94 14.31 -18.13 -3.12
N ILE A 95 13.52 -17.32 -2.49
CA ILE A 95 12.65 -16.28 -3.05
C ILE A 95 13.42 -15.01 -3.51
N THR A 96 14.60 -15.14 -4.02
CA THR A 96 15.40 -14.03 -4.55
C THR A 96 15.49 -14.17 -6.06
N GLY A 97 14.70 -13.38 -6.80
CA GLY A 97 14.83 -13.25 -8.24
C GLY A 97 13.67 -13.79 -9.08
N PHE A 98 12.43 -13.40 -8.78
CA PHE A 98 11.37 -13.55 -9.78
C PHE A 98 11.66 -12.62 -10.96
N ALA A 99 11.79 -13.17 -12.16
CA ALA A 99 11.85 -12.38 -13.37
C ALA A 99 10.52 -11.63 -13.59
N GLN A 100 10.58 -10.53 -14.33
CA GLN A 100 9.36 -9.80 -14.69
C GLN A 100 8.46 -10.65 -15.59
N GLY A 101 7.20 -10.81 -15.19
CA GLY A 101 6.17 -11.44 -16.00
C GLY A 101 5.45 -10.46 -16.92
N THR A 102 4.45 -10.95 -17.64
CA THR A 102 3.57 -10.15 -18.50
C THR A 102 2.10 -10.30 -18.14
N GLY A 103 1.78 -11.00 -17.03
CA GLY A 103 0.43 -11.21 -16.57
C GLY A 103 -0.23 -9.93 -16.08
N SER A 104 -1.54 -9.80 -16.33
CA SER A 104 -2.39 -8.72 -15.81
C SER A 104 -3.55 -9.28 -14.99
N LEU A 105 -3.91 -8.58 -13.92
CA LEU A 105 -5.05 -8.93 -13.08
C LEU A 105 -6.05 -7.79 -13.02
N ASN A 106 -7.33 -8.11 -13.19
CA ASN A 106 -8.44 -7.19 -13.00
C ASN A 106 -9.38 -7.69 -11.88
N ALA A 107 -9.18 -7.20 -10.66
CA ALA A 107 -10.10 -7.40 -9.54
C ALA A 107 -11.23 -6.37 -9.65
N THR A 108 -12.42 -6.81 -10.08
CA THR A 108 -13.58 -5.93 -10.32
C THR A 108 -14.23 -5.44 -9.02
N GLY A 109 -13.93 -6.03 -7.89
CA GLY A 109 -14.27 -5.59 -6.54
C GLY A 109 -13.00 -5.27 -5.74
N ASN A 110 -12.96 -5.75 -4.49
CA ASN A 110 -11.85 -5.51 -3.57
C ASN A 110 -10.69 -6.50 -3.78
N LEU A 111 -9.46 -6.03 -3.49
CA LEU A 111 -8.29 -6.89 -3.29
C LEU A 111 -7.97 -6.96 -1.80
N LEU A 112 -7.96 -8.16 -1.25
CA LEU A 112 -7.84 -8.46 0.16
C LEU A 112 -6.60 -9.33 0.41
N VAL A 113 -5.58 -8.76 1.03
CA VAL A 113 -4.32 -9.44 1.33
C VAL A 113 -4.18 -9.58 2.85
N GLY A 114 -4.45 -10.78 3.39
CA GLY A 114 -4.56 -11.00 4.84
C GLY A 114 -5.60 -10.07 5.46
N ALA A 115 -6.86 -10.14 5.01
CA ALA A 115 -7.87 -9.15 5.35
C ALA A 115 -9.29 -9.73 5.41
N PHE A 116 -10.23 -9.00 6.00
CA PHE A 116 -11.64 -9.33 6.15
C PHE A 116 -11.89 -10.60 6.98
N GLY A 117 -11.35 -10.62 8.16
CA GLY A 117 -11.51 -11.63 9.21
C GLY A 117 -10.20 -11.85 9.95
N ASP A 118 -10.30 -12.45 11.11
CA ASP A 118 -9.18 -12.60 12.03
C ASP A 118 -8.20 -13.70 11.58
N ASN A 119 -6.95 -13.64 12.06
CA ASN A 119 -5.91 -14.67 11.89
C ASN A 119 -5.57 -15.00 10.43
N ARG A 120 -5.71 -14.08 9.49
CA ARG A 120 -5.42 -14.28 8.07
C ARG A 120 -4.01 -13.85 7.71
N THR A 121 -3.34 -14.62 6.86
CA THR A 121 -2.03 -14.22 6.33
C THR A 121 -2.07 -14.23 4.81
N GLY A 122 -1.82 -13.08 4.20
CA GLY A 122 -1.79 -12.93 2.75
C GLY A 122 -0.44 -12.38 2.28
N THR A 123 0.08 -12.95 1.21
CA THR A 123 1.28 -12.42 0.55
C THR A 123 1.00 -12.25 -0.94
N VAL A 124 1.21 -11.04 -1.43
CA VAL A 124 1.11 -10.70 -2.87
C VAL A 124 2.43 -10.09 -3.32
N ARG A 125 2.94 -10.59 -4.42
CA ARG A 125 4.11 -10.03 -5.10
C ARG A 125 3.77 -9.65 -6.52
N VAL A 126 4.11 -8.43 -6.92
CA VAL A 126 3.88 -7.88 -8.26
C VAL A 126 5.22 -7.52 -8.89
N ASN A 127 5.58 -8.25 -9.93
CA ASN A 127 6.72 -7.98 -10.80
C ASN A 127 6.31 -8.31 -12.24
N THR A 128 5.60 -7.38 -12.88
CA THR A 128 5.03 -7.56 -14.21
C THR A 128 5.29 -6.33 -15.08
N SER A 129 5.23 -6.48 -16.38
CA SER A 129 5.20 -5.34 -17.31
C SER A 129 3.77 -4.81 -17.55
N ALA A 130 2.75 -5.48 -16.99
CA ALA A 130 1.34 -5.17 -17.18
C ALA A 130 0.71 -4.50 -15.95
N THR A 131 -0.61 -4.59 -15.81
CA THR A 131 -1.39 -3.88 -14.79
C THR A 131 -2.09 -4.86 -13.85
N LEU A 132 -2.06 -4.54 -12.55
CA LEU A 132 -2.99 -5.03 -11.55
C LEU A 132 -4.01 -3.93 -11.28
N ALA A 133 -5.26 -4.13 -11.70
CA ALA A 133 -6.35 -3.18 -11.50
C ALA A 133 -7.29 -3.66 -10.38
N VAL A 134 -7.60 -2.77 -9.45
CA VAL A 134 -8.53 -2.98 -8.35
C VAL A 134 -9.63 -1.93 -8.45
N SER A 135 -10.85 -2.34 -8.81
CA SER A 135 -11.97 -1.41 -8.96
C SER A 135 -12.59 -1.01 -7.63
N GLY A 136 -12.43 -1.82 -6.60
CA GLY A 136 -12.88 -1.58 -5.23
C GLY A 136 -11.78 -1.01 -4.33
N GLU A 137 -11.81 -1.44 -3.07
CA GLU A 137 -10.83 -1.11 -2.05
C GLU A 137 -9.67 -2.11 -2.03
N PHE A 138 -8.51 -1.66 -1.60
CA PHE A 138 -7.32 -2.48 -1.46
C PHE A 138 -6.89 -2.54 0.00
N PHE A 139 -6.90 -3.76 0.56
CA PHE A 139 -6.52 -4.03 1.94
C PHE A 139 -5.25 -4.86 2.01
N VAL A 140 -4.32 -4.41 2.83
CA VAL A 140 -3.09 -5.13 3.20
C VAL A 140 -3.04 -5.21 4.71
N GLY A 141 -3.45 -6.35 5.30
CA GLY A 141 -3.58 -6.55 6.74
C GLY A 141 -4.78 -5.79 7.32
N ASP A 142 -5.90 -6.48 7.50
CA ASP A 142 -7.11 -5.92 8.12
C ASP A 142 -7.75 -6.96 9.02
N SER A 143 -8.25 -6.53 10.18
CA SER A 143 -8.82 -7.34 11.25
C SER A 143 -7.77 -8.00 12.16
N SER A 144 -8.24 -8.45 13.34
CA SER A 144 -7.38 -8.87 14.44
C SER A 144 -6.45 -10.05 14.06
N ASN A 145 -5.18 -9.93 14.44
CA ASN A 145 -4.14 -10.92 14.16
C ASN A 145 -3.91 -11.23 12.67
N SER A 146 -4.48 -10.43 11.77
CA SER A 146 -4.30 -10.63 10.33
C SER A 146 -3.05 -9.92 9.85
N VAL A 147 -2.31 -10.57 8.95
CA VAL A 147 -1.05 -10.06 8.40
C VAL A 147 -1.14 -10.04 6.88
N GLY A 148 -0.99 -8.86 6.30
CA GLY A 148 -0.90 -8.66 4.85
C GLY A 148 0.48 -8.19 4.45
N THR A 149 1.03 -8.79 3.40
CA THR A 149 2.28 -8.34 2.78
C THR A 149 2.06 -8.14 1.28
N PHE A 150 2.39 -6.96 0.79
CA PHE A 150 2.32 -6.62 -0.63
C PHE A 150 3.64 -6.03 -1.10
N SER A 151 4.20 -6.58 -2.18
CA SER A 151 5.45 -6.08 -2.78
C SER A 151 5.21 -5.68 -4.23
N LEU A 152 5.61 -4.46 -4.60
CA LEU A 152 5.60 -3.96 -5.98
C LEU A 152 7.04 -3.69 -6.43
N GLU A 153 7.52 -4.49 -7.39
CA GLU A 153 8.85 -4.39 -7.96
C GLU A 153 8.83 -3.73 -9.35
N SER A 154 7.81 -4.04 -10.15
CA SER A 154 7.56 -3.41 -11.44
C SER A 154 6.09 -3.53 -11.82
N GLY A 155 5.68 -2.83 -12.88
CA GLY A 155 4.31 -2.79 -13.38
C GLY A 155 3.50 -1.66 -12.78
N THR A 156 2.21 -1.68 -13.09
CA THR A 156 1.26 -0.66 -12.63
C THR A 156 0.20 -1.29 -11.74
N VAL A 157 0.00 -0.72 -10.57
CA VAL A 157 -1.13 -1.03 -9.70
C VAL A 157 -2.07 0.17 -9.71
N THR A 158 -3.32 -0.05 -10.09
CA THR A 158 -4.37 0.98 -10.04
C THR A 158 -5.44 0.59 -9.04
N VAL A 159 -5.81 1.50 -8.17
CA VAL A 159 -6.86 1.31 -7.15
C VAL A 159 -7.87 2.43 -7.27
N ASN A 160 -9.15 2.10 -7.39
CA ASN A 160 -10.16 3.14 -7.55
C ASN A 160 -10.61 3.73 -6.20
N ASN A 161 -10.81 2.90 -5.18
CA ASN A 161 -11.32 3.37 -3.88
C ASN A 161 -10.19 3.48 -2.83
N LYS A 162 -10.46 3.19 -1.57
CA LYS A 162 -9.50 3.33 -0.47
C LYS A 162 -8.36 2.32 -0.56
N ILE A 163 -7.22 2.72 -0.03
CA ILE A 163 -6.09 1.84 0.24
C ILE A 163 -5.88 1.79 1.76
N PHE A 164 -5.80 0.59 2.31
CA PHE A 164 -5.50 0.34 3.72
C PHE A 164 -4.27 -0.54 3.85
N VAL A 165 -3.27 -0.05 4.58
CA VAL A 165 -2.09 -0.81 4.97
C VAL A 165 -2.07 -0.86 6.49
N GLY A 166 -2.49 -1.98 7.08
CA GLY A 166 -2.72 -2.14 8.52
C GLY A 166 -3.97 -1.40 9.00
N ASN A 167 -5.08 -2.11 9.14
CA ASN A 167 -6.37 -1.55 9.53
C ASN A 167 -7.04 -2.45 10.57
N ASN A 168 -7.88 -1.90 11.44
CA ASN A 168 -8.73 -2.66 12.39
C ASN A 168 -7.98 -3.76 13.16
N ASN A 169 -6.92 -3.42 13.89
CA ASN A 169 -6.02 -4.35 14.59
C ASN A 169 -5.20 -5.28 13.68
N GLY A 170 -5.24 -5.10 12.38
CA GLY A 170 -4.42 -5.85 11.42
C GLY A 170 -3.02 -5.27 11.25
N VAL A 171 -2.10 -6.09 10.74
CA VAL A 171 -0.72 -5.70 10.42
C VAL A 171 -0.55 -5.73 8.91
N GLY A 172 -0.23 -4.59 8.33
CA GLY A 172 -0.01 -4.43 6.89
C GLY A 172 1.40 -3.97 6.55
N ALA A 173 2.02 -4.59 5.56
CA ALA A 173 3.29 -4.15 5.00
C ALA A 173 3.18 -4.03 3.48
N LEU A 174 3.42 -2.81 2.96
CA LEU A 174 3.53 -2.52 1.55
C LEU A 174 4.96 -2.07 1.24
N THR A 175 5.64 -2.82 0.38
CA THR A 175 7.01 -2.50 -0.07
C THR A 175 7.00 -2.18 -1.54
N MET A 176 7.66 -1.10 -1.93
CA MET A 176 7.78 -0.67 -3.32
C MET A 176 9.23 -0.38 -3.66
N THR A 177 9.79 -1.16 -4.58
CA THR A 177 11.16 -0.99 -5.09
C THR A 177 11.18 -0.46 -6.52
N GLY A 178 10.04 -0.48 -7.19
CA GLY A 178 9.84 0.02 -8.55
C GLY A 178 8.35 0.07 -8.91
N GLY A 179 8.04 0.22 -10.18
CA GLY A 179 6.67 0.27 -10.68
C GLY A 179 5.89 1.53 -10.31
N THR A 180 4.59 1.50 -10.50
CA THR A 180 3.68 2.64 -10.23
C THR A 180 2.47 2.16 -9.44
N LEU A 181 2.14 2.85 -8.36
CA LEU A 181 0.88 2.70 -7.62
C LEU A 181 0.06 3.96 -7.79
N THR A 182 -1.10 3.86 -8.42
CA THR A 182 -2.00 5.00 -8.65
C THR A 182 -3.35 4.75 -8.01
N LYS A 183 -3.76 5.64 -7.13
CA LYS A 183 -5.11 5.71 -6.62
C LYS A 183 -5.90 6.76 -7.38
N THR A 184 -7.00 6.35 -8.03
CA THR A 184 -7.74 7.20 -8.98
C THR A 184 -9.01 7.82 -8.42
N GLY A 185 -9.72 7.16 -7.51
CA GLY A 185 -10.98 7.66 -6.95
C GLY A 185 -10.82 8.73 -5.87
N GLY A 186 -11.93 9.30 -5.42
CA GLY A 186 -12.00 10.40 -4.46
C GLY A 186 -11.90 9.99 -2.98
N ASP A 187 -11.36 8.82 -2.66
CA ASP A 187 -11.25 8.29 -1.31
C ASP A 187 -9.82 8.42 -0.74
N GLN A 188 -9.67 8.13 0.55
CA GLN A 188 -8.42 8.28 1.27
C GLN A 188 -7.48 7.06 1.14
N THR A 189 -6.21 7.26 1.51
CA THR A 189 -5.21 6.20 1.70
C THR A 189 -4.71 6.22 3.14
N PHE A 190 -4.58 5.04 3.76
CA PHE A 190 -4.18 4.89 5.15
C PHE A 190 -2.99 3.93 5.29
N VAL A 191 -2.02 4.34 6.09
CA VAL A 191 -0.93 3.50 6.59
C VAL A 191 -1.02 3.50 8.12
N GLY A 192 -1.53 2.43 8.70
CA GLY A 192 -1.95 2.34 10.12
C GLY A 192 -3.25 3.10 10.37
N ARG A 193 -4.35 2.35 10.55
CA ARG A 193 -5.66 2.92 10.85
C ARG A 193 -6.39 2.10 11.92
N ASP A 194 -7.12 2.77 12.83
CA ASP A 194 -8.05 2.17 13.79
C ASP A 194 -7.46 0.93 14.51
N ASN A 195 -6.48 1.14 15.40
CA ASN A 195 -5.66 0.13 16.09
C ASN A 195 -4.77 -0.72 15.15
N GLY A 196 -4.78 -0.48 13.85
CA GLY A 196 -3.95 -1.21 12.89
C GLY A 196 -2.51 -0.72 12.88
N THR A 197 -1.57 -1.62 12.54
CA THR A 197 -0.16 -1.30 12.32
C THR A 197 0.15 -1.38 10.84
N GLY A 198 0.48 -0.24 10.24
CA GLY A 198 0.81 -0.12 8.83
C GLY A 198 2.26 0.28 8.59
N THR A 199 2.90 -0.38 7.65
CA THR A 199 4.25 -0.01 7.19
C THR A 199 4.24 0.13 5.67
N LEU A 200 4.65 1.30 5.19
CA LEU A 200 4.92 1.56 3.78
C LEU A 200 6.43 1.83 3.62
N THR A 201 7.09 1.03 2.79
CA THR A 201 8.51 1.22 2.47
C THR A 201 8.67 1.44 0.98
N GLN A 202 9.23 2.57 0.59
CA GLN A 202 9.44 2.93 -0.81
C GLN A 202 10.91 3.29 -1.05
N SER A 203 11.61 2.49 -1.84
CA SER A 203 12.98 2.75 -2.26
C SER A 203 13.10 3.12 -3.75
N GLY A 204 12.01 2.96 -4.50
CA GLY A 204 11.91 3.31 -5.92
C GLY A 204 10.45 3.39 -6.36
N GLY A 205 10.25 3.65 -7.65
CA GLY A 205 8.92 3.76 -8.25
C GLY A 205 8.14 5.00 -7.85
N THR A 206 6.89 5.09 -8.32
CA THR A 206 6.04 6.27 -8.12
C THR A 206 4.72 5.89 -7.49
N ILE A 207 4.35 6.56 -6.41
CA ILE A 207 3.02 6.52 -5.80
C ILE A 207 2.30 7.83 -6.14
N THR A 208 1.08 7.74 -6.68
CA THR A 208 0.22 8.90 -6.97
C THR A 208 -1.12 8.71 -6.29
N LEU A 209 -1.41 9.62 -5.35
CA LEU A 209 -2.63 9.64 -4.55
C LEU A 209 -3.35 10.97 -4.81
N ASN A 210 -4.53 10.93 -5.38
CA ASN A 210 -5.28 12.14 -5.71
C ASN A 210 -6.21 12.64 -4.59
N HIS A 211 -6.14 12.02 -3.42
CA HIS A 211 -6.92 12.38 -2.23
C HIS A 211 -6.05 12.32 -0.96
N ASP A 212 -6.66 12.46 0.22
CA ASP A 212 -5.94 12.52 1.48
C ASP A 212 -5.09 11.27 1.74
N PHE A 213 -3.92 11.47 2.31
CA PHE A 213 -3.00 10.43 2.72
C PHE A 213 -2.70 10.55 4.22
N TYR A 214 -3.03 9.50 4.97
CA TYR A 214 -2.85 9.44 6.41
C TYR A 214 -1.84 8.37 6.81
N VAL A 215 -0.86 8.75 7.62
CA VAL A 215 0.10 7.86 8.26
C VAL A 215 -0.16 7.90 9.76
N GLY A 216 -0.78 6.84 10.31
CA GLY A 216 -1.25 6.75 11.69
C GLY A 216 -2.53 7.56 11.93
N GLN A 217 -3.70 7.00 11.60
CA GLN A 217 -4.99 7.68 11.79
C GLN A 217 -5.95 6.84 12.62
N GLY A 218 -6.53 7.46 13.63
CA GLY A 218 -7.48 6.85 14.55
C GLY A 218 -6.81 6.29 15.80
N SER A 219 -7.61 6.05 16.82
CA SER A 219 -7.13 5.60 18.14
C SER A 219 -6.33 4.30 18.01
N GLY A 220 -5.17 4.23 18.68
CA GLY A 220 -4.31 3.05 18.70
C GLY A 220 -3.62 2.73 17.37
N ALA A 221 -3.86 3.50 16.32
CA ALA A 221 -3.22 3.31 15.04
C ALA A 221 -1.71 3.62 15.09
N ASN A 222 -0.92 2.81 14.40
CA ASN A 222 0.51 3.00 14.25
C ASN A 222 0.88 2.92 12.76
N GLY A 223 1.23 4.05 12.17
CA GLY A 223 1.61 4.15 10.77
C GLY A 223 3.08 4.53 10.61
N THR A 224 3.79 3.82 9.73
CA THR A 224 5.17 4.17 9.38
C THR A 224 5.31 4.25 7.87
N TYR A 225 5.85 5.36 7.37
CA TYR A 225 6.24 5.50 5.98
C TYR A 225 7.73 5.81 5.89
N THR A 226 8.46 4.97 5.17
CA THR A 226 9.88 5.18 4.87
C THR A 226 10.06 5.36 3.38
N ILE A 227 10.70 6.47 2.99
CA ILE A 227 11.04 6.76 1.59
C ILE A 227 12.54 7.00 1.44
N SER A 228 13.13 6.40 0.40
CA SER A 228 14.56 6.46 0.14
C SER A 228 14.85 6.33 -1.36
N GLY A 229 16.11 6.40 -1.73
CA GLY A 229 16.57 6.14 -3.10
C GLY A 229 15.86 7.02 -4.13
N GLY A 230 15.27 6.40 -5.15
CA GLY A 230 14.51 7.05 -6.21
C GLY A 230 12.99 7.04 -6.02
N GLY A 231 12.49 6.78 -4.80
CA GLY A 231 11.06 6.77 -4.52
C GLY A 231 10.40 8.14 -4.75
N VAL A 232 9.23 8.15 -5.35
CA VAL A 232 8.44 9.38 -5.62
C VAL A 232 7.02 9.21 -5.08
N LEU A 233 6.60 10.14 -4.22
CA LEU A 233 5.21 10.29 -3.79
C LEU A 233 4.63 11.60 -4.31
N ASN A 234 3.50 11.50 -5.02
CA ASN A 234 2.66 12.63 -5.37
C ASN A 234 1.32 12.50 -4.63
N THR A 235 0.93 13.51 -3.86
CA THR A 235 -0.35 13.53 -3.16
C THR A 235 -1.11 14.83 -3.45
N GLY A 236 -2.40 14.71 -3.74
CA GLY A 236 -3.24 15.81 -4.24
C GLY A 236 -3.92 16.61 -3.13
N ARG A 237 -4.18 16.02 -1.96
CA ARG A 237 -4.89 16.67 -0.85
C ARG A 237 -4.08 16.60 0.44
N ASP A 238 -4.76 16.53 1.60
CA ASP A 238 -4.06 16.50 2.88
C ASP A 238 -3.07 15.34 2.95
N PHE A 239 -1.85 15.63 3.39
CA PHE A 239 -0.90 14.66 3.84
C PHE A 239 -0.73 14.82 5.35
N VAL A 240 -1.14 13.83 6.14
CA VAL A 240 -1.11 13.92 7.60
C VAL A 240 -0.33 12.77 8.20
N VAL A 241 0.63 13.12 9.06
CA VAL A 241 1.43 12.17 9.85
C VAL A 241 1.00 12.30 11.31
N GLY A 242 0.30 11.29 11.83
CA GLY A 242 -0.31 11.27 13.17
C GLY A 242 -1.60 12.08 13.23
N ARG A 243 -2.76 11.39 13.26
CA ARG A 243 -4.08 12.03 13.28
C ARG A 243 -5.04 11.30 14.21
N GLU A 244 -5.93 12.05 14.87
CA GLU A 244 -7.07 11.49 15.65
C GLU A 244 -6.63 10.44 16.66
N SER A 245 -5.68 10.78 17.53
CA SER A 245 -5.06 9.90 18.53
C SER A 245 -4.22 8.75 17.94
N GLY A 246 -3.95 8.75 16.63
CA GLY A 246 -3.02 7.83 15.99
C GLY A 246 -1.58 8.34 16.06
N THR A 247 -0.63 7.41 15.94
CA THR A 247 0.80 7.69 15.87
C THR A 247 1.28 7.47 14.44
N GLY A 248 1.89 8.50 13.86
CA GLY A 248 2.47 8.46 12.52
C GLY A 248 3.96 8.78 12.52
N ALA A 249 4.72 8.07 11.71
CA ALA A 249 6.13 8.35 11.48
C ALA A 249 6.45 8.39 9.98
N LEU A 250 7.13 9.43 9.52
CA LEU A 250 7.71 9.54 8.19
C LEU A 250 9.23 9.64 8.31
N THR A 251 9.93 8.70 7.69
CA THR A 251 11.41 8.76 7.57
C THR A 251 11.79 8.93 6.10
N MET A 252 12.55 9.96 5.80
CA MET A 252 13.00 10.26 4.44
C MET A 252 14.52 10.41 4.39
N THR A 253 15.18 9.49 3.71
CA THR A 253 16.64 9.51 3.49
C THR A 253 17.02 9.82 2.05
N GLY A 254 16.04 9.92 1.16
CA GLY A 254 16.17 10.23 -0.27
C GLY A 254 14.82 10.23 -0.93
N GLY A 255 14.76 10.39 -2.25
CA GLY A 255 13.51 10.43 -3.02
C GLY A 255 12.84 11.81 -3.03
N THR A 256 11.59 11.83 -3.45
CA THR A 256 10.81 13.08 -3.59
C THR A 256 9.39 12.89 -3.09
N ILE A 257 8.92 13.83 -2.29
CA ILE A 257 7.50 13.96 -1.92
C ILE A 257 6.99 15.28 -2.46
N THR A 258 5.91 15.24 -3.24
CA THR A 258 5.23 16.42 -3.77
C THR A 258 3.77 16.42 -3.31
N LYS A 259 3.41 17.38 -2.47
CA LYS A 259 2.05 17.67 -2.06
C LYS A 259 1.52 18.81 -2.92
N THR A 260 0.60 18.52 -3.86
CA THR A 260 0.25 19.46 -4.94
C THR A 260 -0.99 20.33 -4.66
N GLY A 261 -2.06 19.85 -4.12
CA GLY A 261 -3.32 20.58 -3.97
C GLY A 261 -3.26 21.75 -2.96
N ASP A 262 -4.38 22.40 -2.74
CA ASP A 262 -4.52 23.56 -1.83
C ASP A 262 -4.69 23.15 -0.36
N GLU A 263 -4.73 21.85 -0.08
CA GLU A 263 -4.76 21.30 1.28
C GLU A 263 -3.34 21.30 1.89
N LYS A 264 -3.19 20.74 3.09
CA LYS A 264 -2.02 20.93 3.92
C LYS A 264 -1.13 19.69 4.04
N PHE A 265 0.13 19.89 4.41
CA PHE A 265 0.94 18.87 5.06
C PHE A 265 0.90 19.11 6.57
N ILE A 266 0.49 18.11 7.35
CA ILE A 266 0.29 18.25 8.80
C ILE A 266 1.07 17.15 9.52
N VAL A 267 1.81 17.52 10.55
CA VAL A 267 2.55 16.62 11.43
C VAL A 267 2.01 16.77 12.85
N GLY A 268 1.27 15.77 13.32
CA GLY A 268 0.50 15.81 14.58
C GLY A 268 -0.76 16.66 14.47
N HIS A 269 -1.90 16.00 14.28
CA HIS A 269 -3.18 16.66 14.04
C HIS A 269 -4.28 16.03 14.90
N ASN A 270 -5.12 16.86 15.52
CA ASN A 270 -6.31 16.45 16.26
C ASN A 270 -6.03 15.29 17.25
N ASN A 271 -5.26 15.55 18.32
CA ASN A 271 -4.76 14.59 19.30
C ASN A 271 -3.76 13.55 18.76
N GLY A 272 -3.41 13.58 17.48
CA GLY A 272 -2.45 12.65 16.90
C GLY A 272 -1.01 13.01 17.19
N VAL A 273 -0.14 12.02 17.21
CA VAL A 273 1.31 12.18 17.37
C VAL A 273 1.99 11.93 16.03
N GLY A 274 2.64 12.97 15.49
CA GLY A 274 3.33 12.90 14.20
C GLY A 274 4.83 13.15 14.37
N VAL A 275 5.65 12.33 13.72
CA VAL A 275 7.10 12.51 13.65
C VAL A 275 7.56 12.43 12.21
N VAL A 276 8.31 13.46 11.77
CA VAL A 276 8.98 13.47 10.46
C VAL A 276 10.47 13.61 10.68
N ALA A 277 11.25 12.69 10.11
CA ALA A 277 12.70 12.73 10.07
C ALA A 277 13.16 12.76 8.61
N GLN A 278 13.63 13.92 8.14
CA GLN A 278 14.14 14.11 6.78
C GLN A 278 15.65 14.37 6.84
N SER A 279 16.44 13.41 6.38
CA SER A 279 17.91 13.55 6.31
C SER A 279 18.45 13.68 4.88
N GLY A 280 17.58 13.47 3.88
CA GLY A 280 17.89 13.62 2.47
C GLY A 280 16.63 13.75 1.63
N GLY A 281 16.77 13.89 0.32
CA GLY A 281 15.65 14.04 -0.60
C GLY A 281 14.92 15.38 -0.51
N THR A 282 13.83 15.50 -1.24
CA THR A 282 13.08 16.77 -1.35
C THR A 282 11.62 16.57 -0.97
N ILE A 283 11.11 17.41 -0.08
CA ILE A 283 9.69 17.57 0.20
C ILE A 283 9.23 18.92 -0.34
N SER A 284 8.27 18.92 -1.24
CA SER A 284 7.63 20.13 -1.80
C SER A 284 6.16 20.17 -1.41
N VAL A 285 5.75 21.23 -0.73
CA VAL A 285 4.39 21.48 -0.26
C VAL A 285 3.84 22.70 -0.96
N ASN A 286 2.80 22.53 -1.78
CA ASN A 286 2.21 23.64 -2.56
C ASN A 286 1.39 24.62 -1.72
N ASN A 287 1.06 24.30 -0.49
CA ASN A 287 0.35 25.19 0.41
C ASN A 287 1.07 25.34 1.75
N GLU A 288 0.52 24.87 2.84
CA GLU A 288 1.00 25.11 4.20
C GLU A 288 1.55 23.84 4.84
N LEU A 289 2.55 23.99 5.70
CA LEU A 289 3.04 22.96 6.60
C LEU A 289 2.67 23.32 8.04
N TYR A 290 1.91 22.46 8.71
CA TYR A 290 1.63 22.58 10.14
C TYR A 290 2.33 21.50 10.96
N ILE A 291 2.97 21.91 12.04
CA ILE A 291 3.65 21.01 12.98
C ILE A 291 3.02 21.21 14.35
N GLY A 292 2.20 20.25 14.82
CA GLY A 292 1.32 20.37 15.97
C GLY A 292 0.12 21.26 15.66
N ASN A 293 -1.00 20.67 15.25
CA ASN A 293 -2.17 21.41 14.77
C ASN A 293 -3.45 21.03 15.51
N GLU A 294 -4.23 22.02 15.82
CA GLU A 294 -5.55 22.03 16.47
C GLU A 294 -5.46 21.94 18.00
N ASN A 295 -5.78 20.82 18.63
CA ASN A 295 -6.01 20.74 20.07
C ASN A 295 -4.78 20.34 20.90
N ALA A 296 -4.88 20.48 22.21
CA ALA A 296 -3.76 20.29 23.14
C ALA A 296 -3.14 18.88 23.15
N GLY A 297 -3.84 17.87 22.61
CA GLY A 297 -3.31 16.52 22.45
C GLY A 297 -2.52 16.30 21.16
N ALA A 298 -2.59 17.23 20.21
CA ALA A 298 -1.84 17.15 18.98
C ALA A 298 -0.35 17.45 19.22
N SER A 299 0.54 16.55 18.81
CA SER A 299 1.98 16.69 18.94
C SER A 299 2.69 16.39 17.63
N GLY A 300 3.39 17.38 17.10
CA GLY A 300 4.17 17.27 15.87
C GLY A 300 5.64 17.53 16.09
N THR A 301 6.50 16.67 15.55
CA THR A 301 7.94 16.90 15.49
C THR A 301 8.44 16.74 14.07
N TYR A 302 9.09 17.76 13.54
CA TYR A 302 9.78 17.71 12.25
C TYR A 302 11.27 17.95 12.47
N THR A 303 12.09 16.97 12.09
CA THR A 303 13.55 17.10 12.12
C THR A 303 14.08 17.10 10.69
N LEU A 304 14.70 18.18 10.28
CA LEU A 304 15.42 18.33 9.02
C LEU A 304 16.92 18.28 9.28
N SER A 305 17.63 17.41 8.59
CA SER A 305 19.07 17.23 8.77
C SER A 305 19.77 16.88 7.46
N GLY A 306 21.08 16.71 7.49
CA GLY A 306 21.87 16.24 6.36
C GLY A 306 21.69 17.09 5.09
N THR A 307 21.28 16.48 4.00
CA THR A 307 21.04 17.13 2.69
C THR A 307 19.55 17.28 2.36
N GLY A 308 18.66 17.11 3.35
CA GLY A 308 17.22 17.22 3.15
C GLY A 308 16.82 18.64 2.67
N ALA A 309 15.90 18.71 1.73
CA ALA A 309 15.35 19.97 1.22
C ALA A 309 13.84 20.01 1.44
N LEU A 310 13.38 21.02 2.17
CA LEU A 310 11.96 21.29 2.41
C LEU A 310 11.59 22.60 1.72
N SER A 311 10.62 22.55 0.77
CA SER A 311 10.07 23.71 0.11
C SER A 311 8.59 23.83 0.44
N VAL A 312 8.15 24.97 0.95
CA VAL A 312 6.75 25.25 1.30
C VAL A 312 6.33 26.53 0.58
N ALA A 313 5.25 26.46 -0.20
CA ALA A 313 4.83 27.61 -0.99
C ALA A 313 4.27 28.75 -0.14
N ASN A 314 3.55 28.42 0.92
CA ASN A 314 2.96 29.39 1.82
C ASN A 314 3.59 29.33 3.22
N GLU A 315 2.84 29.00 4.25
CA GLU A 315 3.27 29.14 5.63
C GLU A 315 3.84 27.86 6.23
N VAL A 316 4.83 28.02 7.11
CA VAL A 316 5.24 26.99 8.06
C VAL A 316 4.80 27.45 9.45
N VAL A 317 3.91 26.68 10.08
CA VAL A 317 3.37 27.02 11.40
C VAL A 317 3.74 25.93 12.40
N VAL A 318 4.43 26.30 13.46
CA VAL A 318 4.86 25.43 14.54
C VAL A 318 4.04 25.72 15.80
N GLY A 319 3.22 24.76 16.22
CA GLY A 319 2.30 24.93 17.35
C GLY A 319 1.12 25.81 17.00
N ARG A 320 0.16 25.28 16.21
CA ARG A 320 -1.05 26.01 15.84
C ARG A 320 -2.20 25.69 16.79
N GLU A 321 -2.97 26.72 17.12
CA GLU A 321 -4.10 26.66 18.06
C GLU A 321 -3.63 26.19 19.46
N SER A 322 -3.89 24.98 19.88
CA SER A 322 -3.37 24.43 21.13
C SER A 322 -2.41 23.25 20.94
N GLY A 323 -2.09 22.93 19.69
CA GLY A 323 -1.16 21.83 19.37
C GLY A 323 0.29 22.15 19.72
N THR A 324 1.04 21.14 20.08
CA THR A 324 2.47 21.25 20.37
C THR A 324 3.29 20.92 19.12
N GLY A 325 4.11 21.88 18.66
CA GLY A 325 4.98 21.70 17.52
C GLY A 325 6.45 21.83 17.89
N ILE A 326 7.30 21.02 17.28
CA ILE A 326 8.76 21.10 17.36
C ILE A 326 9.32 21.04 15.94
N LEU A 327 10.10 22.04 15.55
CA LEU A 327 10.88 22.04 14.32
C LEU A 327 12.36 22.07 14.66
N ASN A 328 13.08 20.97 14.39
CA ASN A 328 14.53 20.88 14.53
C ASN A 328 15.18 21.03 13.15
N VAL A 329 16.16 21.91 13.03
CA VAL A 329 16.94 22.10 11.81
C VAL A 329 18.40 21.89 12.13
N ASP A 330 18.83 20.63 11.98
CA ASP A 330 20.21 20.19 12.27
C ASP A 330 21.07 20.14 10.98
N GLY A 331 20.51 20.65 9.87
CA GLY A 331 21.12 20.68 8.54
C GLY A 331 20.03 20.74 7.47
N GLY A 332 20.43 20.66 6.19
CA GLY A 332 19.50 20.78 5.07
C GLY A 332 19.08 22.22 4.77
N THR A 333 18.00 22.37 4.01
CA THR A 333 17.51 23.66 3.56
C THR A 333 15.99 23.74 3.69
N ILE A 334 15.48 24.83 4.29
CA ILE A 334 14.06 25.19 4.26
C ILE A 334 13.90 26.40 3.35
N THR A 335 12.97 26.35 2.41
CA THR A 335 12.64 27.45 1.51
C THR A 335 11.15 27.71 1.53
N THR A 336 10.74 28.95 1.76
CA THR A 336 9.37 29.40 1.49
C THR A 336 9.37 30.11 0.14
N THR A 337 8.49 29.70 -0.80
CA THR A 337 8.56 30.16 -2.20
C THR A 337 7.53 31.23 -2.55
N GLY A 338 6.52 31.46 -1.73
CA GLY A 338 5.51 32.50 -1.88
C GLY A 338 5.70 33.66 -0.88
N ASN A 339 4.62 34.26 -0.45
CA ASN A 339 4.60 35.23 0.63
C ASN A 339 4.63 34.56 2.02
N GLY A 340 5.15 33.35 2.09
CA GLY A 340 5.04 32.49 3.24
C GLY A 340 5.91 32.94 4.40
N ASN A 341 5.33 32.98 5.57
CA ASN A 341 5.99 33.26 6.85
C ASN A 341 6.22 31.97 7.62
N MET A 342 7.18 32.01 8.53
CA MET A 342 7.35 31.00 9.54
C MET A 342 6.82 31.54 10.88
N TYR A 343 5.86 30.85 11.46
CA TYR A 343 5.28 31.17 12.77
C TYR A 343 5.70 30.06 13.76
N ILE A 344 6.17 30.50 14.93
CA ILE A 344 6.63 29.62 16.01
C ILE A 344 5.95 30.05 17.31
#